data_42532f5bda6badd97458021b2716442c
#
_entry.id   42532f5bda6badd97458021b2716442c
#
_cell.length_a   1.000
_cell.length_b   1.000
_cell.length_c   1.000
_cell.angle_alpha   90.00
_cell.angle_beta   90.00
_cell.angle_gamma   90.00
#
_symmetry.space_group_name_H-M   'P 1'
#
loop_
_entity.id
_entity.type
_entity.pdbx_description
1 polymer ?
#
loop_
_entity_poly.entity_id
_entity_poly.type
_entity_poly.pdbx_seq_one_letter_code
_entity_poly.pdbx_strand_id
1 'polypeptide(L)'
;MKNIFLCCSLLLLCHLSFAAEAYSLCSQSQQTQLLQKYNLKQSPDSKDNDNYISCLNLDSKQQKVALAISRLTSTPPHNEDDVLKTFNLTLYLINPTLSQPMSHTVIEKNIESDALEFTGIEFDTHRFSNLTNQDVLGIRLSHSVYGGIKVQEDRLLLLQLEPKQKIRKILDLMTNDSSGIQIGCGGVFSEVDRILILNPQTHFGLQDIRIQATKMINTVDRESCKSQKQIIKKRYKIQFNGTYYVISDDGLVHEAL
;
A
#
# COMPACT_ATOMS: atom_id res chain seq x y z
N MET A 1 -1.03 72.21 16.04
CA MET A 1 -1.68 70.88 16.45
C MET A 1 -1.96 70.10 15.20
N LYS A 2 -1.09 69.17 14.89
CA LYS A 2 -1.21 68.26 13.65
C LYS A 2 -1.54 66.88 14.12
N ASN A 3 -2.75 66.42 13.81
CA ASN A 3 -3.18 65.05 14.06
C ASN A 3 -2.57 64.12 13.01
N ILE A 4 -1.72 63.23 13.47
CA ILE A 4 -1.18 62.14 12.65
C ILE A 4 -2.14 60.97 12.81
N PHE A 5 -2.90 60.68 11.75
CA PHE A 5 -3.68 59.45 11.64
C PHE A 5 -2.73 58.30 11.27
N LEU A 6 -2.51 57.42 12.22
CA LEU A 6 -1.76 56.20 12.03
C LEU A 6 -2.69 55.15 11.43
N CYS A 7 -2.57 54.92 10.12
CA CYS A 7 -3.35 53.90 9.39
C CYS A 7 -2.69 52.53 9.62
N CYS A 8 -3.16 51.78 10.61
CA CYS A 8 -2.79 50.38 10.80
C CYS A 8 -3.43 49.52 9.73
N SER A 9 -2.71 49.33 8.65
CA SER A 9 -3.07 48.31 7.63
C SER A 9 -2.84 46.92 8.21
N LEU A 10 -3.91 46.31 8.74
CA LEU A 10 -3.92 44.90 9.11
C LEU A 10 -3.87 44.06 7.81
N LEU A 11 -2.68 43.66 7.41
CA LEU A 11 -2.48 42.63 6.42
C LEU A 11 -2.95 41.28 7.02
N LEU A 12 -4.22 40.96 6.82
CA LEU A 12 -4.73 39.63 7.03
C LEU A 12 -4.08 38.72 5.97
N LEU A 13 -2.95 38.13 6.33
CA LEU A 13 -2.40 36.96 5.61
C LEU A 13 -3.36 35.82 5.79
N CYS A 14 -4.34 35.73 4.91
CA CYS A 14 -5.09 34.48 4.69
C CYS A 14 -4.08 33.41 4.27
N HIS A 15 -3.56 32.66 5.22
CA HIS A 15 -2.94 31.37 4.92
C HIS A 15 -4.06 30.47 4.42
N LEU A 16 -4.26 30.47 3.09
CA LEU A 16 -5.00 29.41 2.40
C LEU A 16 -4.17 28.15 2.59
N SER A 17 -4.44 27.45 3.68
CA SER A 17 -4.02 26.06 3.82
C SER A 17 -4.75 25.28 2.72
N PHE A 18 -4.09 25.13 1.57
CA PHE A 18 -4.51 24.11 0.61
C PHE A 18 -4.32 22.76 1.30
N ALA A 19 -5.33 22.29 2.02
CA ALA A 19 -5.42 20.89 2.37
C ALA A 19 -5.38 20.14 1.04
N ALA A 20 -4.29 19.42 0.77
CA ALA A 20 -4.23 18.54 -0.38
C ALA A 20 -5.43 17.60 -0.26
N GLU A 21 -6.37 17.69 -1.21
CA GLU A 21 -7.53 16.80 -1.23
C GLU A 21 -7.01 15.36 -1.21
N ALA A 22 -7.37 14.60 -0.19
CA ALA A 22 -7.07 13.18 -0.14
C ALA A 22 -7.80 12.49 -1.29
N TYR A 23 -7.19 11.44 -1.83
CA TYR A 23 -7.90 10.55 -2.74
C TYR A 23 -9.10 9.90 -2.03
N SER A 24 -10.13 9.56 -2.77
CA SER A 24 -11.29 8.86 -2.23
C SER A 24 -11.46 7.48 -2.87
N LEU A 25 -11.76 6.48 -2.06
CA LEU A 25 -12.14 5.17 -2.59
C LEU A 25 -13.44 5.28 -3.40
N CYS A 26 -13.55 4.49 -4.46
CA CYS A 26 -14.79 4.38 -5.21
C CYS A 26 -15.88 3.72 -4.35
N SER A 27 -17.13 4.10 -4.58
CA SER A 27 -18.25 3.31 -4.05
C SER A 27 -18.33 1.94 -4.72
N GLN A 28 -18.93 0.98 -4.06
CA GLN A 28 -19.11 -0.37 -4.63
C GLN A 28 -19.92 -0.33 -5.95
N SER A 29 -20.92 0.55 -6.05
CA SER A 29 -21.69 0.73 -7.29
C SER A 29 -20.83 1.27 -8.42
N GLN A 30 -19.98 2.25 -8.15
CA GLN A 30 -19.04 2.81 -9.13
C GLN A 30 -18.05 1.74 -9.61
N GLN A 31 -17.46 0.97 -8.69
CA GLN A 31 -16.57 -0.14 -9.01
C GLN A 31 -17.25 -1.16 -9.92
N THR A 32 -18.47 -1.59 -9.58
CA THR A 32 -19.27 -2.53 -10.38
C THR A 32 -19.54 -2.00 -11.79
N GLN A 33 -19.92 -0.73 -11.91
CA GLN A 33 -20.15 -0.09 -13.21
C GLN A 33 -18.88 -0.06 -14.07
N LEU A 34 -17.73 0.26 -13.49
CA LEU A 34 -16.45 0.26 -14.22
C LEU A 34 -16.08 -1.14 -14.71
N LEU A 35 -16.21 -2.16 -13.88
CA LEU A 35 -15.95 -3.55 -14.26
C LEU A 35 -16.87 -4.01 -15.41
N GLN A 36 -18.15 -3.64 -15.37
CA GLN A 36 -19.09 -3.97 -16.43
C GLN A 36 -18.77 -3.23 -17.73
N LYS A 37 -18.59 -1.90 -17.63
CA LYS A 37 -18.34 -1.04 -18.78
C LYS A 37 -17.12 -1.47 -19.60
N TYR A 38 -16.04 -1.83 -18.92
CA TYR A 38 -14.77 -2.18 -19.58
C TYR A 38 -14.59 -3.69 -19.76
N ASN A 39 -15.63 -4.48 -19.49
CA ASN A 39 -15.60 -5.95 -19.57
C ASN A 39 -14.43 -6.56 -18.78
N LEU A 40 -14.16 -6.01 -17.58
CA LEU A 40 -13.09 -6.46 -16.69
C LEU A 40 -13.60 -7.48 -15.67
N LYS A 41 -14.73 -8.12 -15.95
CA LYS A 41 -15.36 -9.12 -15.07
C LYS A 41 -14.42 -10.29 -14.79
N GLN A 42 -14.74 -10.97 -13.70
CA GLN A 42 -14.12 -12.23 -13.28
C GLN A 42 -14.13 -13.27 -14.40
N SER A 43 -13.13 -14.14 -14.42
CA SER A 43 -13.18 -15.35 -15.25
C SER A 43 -14.47 -16.10 -14.95
N PRO A 44 -15.26 -16.50 -15.98
CA PRO A 44 -16.51 -17.22 -15.78
C PRO A 44 -16.33 -18.57 -15.05
N ASP A 45 -15.11 -19.09 -14.99
CA ASP A 45 -14.80 -20.40 -14.43
C ASP A 45 -14.36 -20.36 -12.95
N SER A 46 -14.16 -19.16 -12.35
CA SER A 46 -13.82 -19.07 -10.92
C SER A 46 -15.08 -19.22 -10.08
N LYS A 47 -15.26 -20.39 -9.49
CA LYS A 47 -16.35 -20.67 -8.52
C LYS A 47 -16.17 -19.93 -7.21
N ASP A 48 -14.96 -19.43 -6.94
CA ASP A 48 -14.58 -18.72 -5.74
C ASP A 48 -14.25 -17.25 -6.06
N ASN A 49 -14.41 -16.37 -5.09
CA ASN A 49 -14.10 -14.93 -5.18
C ASN A 49 -12.57 -14.66 -5.26
N ASP A 50 -11.86 -15.38 -6.12
CA ASP A 50 -10.40 -15.31 -6.24
C ASP A 50 -9.88 -14.07 -6.96
N ASN A 51 -10.66 -13.00 -7.01
CA ASN A 51 -10.21 -11.70 -7.54
C ASN A 51 -10.38 -10.62 -6.50
N TYR A 52 -9.28 -9.95 -6.21
CA TYR A 52 -9.30 -8.78 -5.33
C TYR A 52 -9.32 -7.51 -6.17
N ILE A 53 -10.16 -6.57 -5.81
CA ILE A 53 -10.39 -5.35 -6.57
C ILE A 53 -10.38 -4.16 -5.62
N SER A 54 -9.61 -3.14 -5.97
CA SER A 54 -9.61 -1.85 -5.29
C SER A 54 -9.73 -0.72 -6.31
N CYS A 55 -10.39 0.35 -5.95
CA CYS A 55 -10.69 1.47 -6.85
C CYS A 55 -10.55 2.81 -6.13
N LEU A 56 -9.86 3.76 -6.79
CA LEU A 56 -9.53 5.07 -6.24
C LEU A 56 -9.88 6.19 -7.21
N ASN A 57 -10.64 7.17 -6.76
CA ASN A 57 -10.86 8.41 -7.49
C ASN A 57 -9.63 9.32 -7.33
N LEU A 58 -9.02 9.71 -8.47
CA LEU A 58 -7.81 10.54 -8.51
C LEU A 58 -8.13 12.04 -8.58
N ASP A 59 -9.40 12.38 -8.81
CA ASP A 59 -9.88 13.75 -8.79
C ASP A 59 -11.28 13.82 -8.18
N SER A 60 -11.65 15.01 -7.70
CA SER A 60 -12.95 15.26 -7.07
C SER A 60 -14.13 15.15 -8.03
N LYS A 61 -13.89 15.24 -9.35
CA LYS A 61 -14.91 15.12 -10.40
C LYS A 61 -15.09 13.69 -10.88
N GLN A 62 -14.34 12.74 -10.32
CA GLN A 62 -14.35 11.32 -10.72
C GLN A 62 -14.09 11.09 -12.23
N GLN A 63 -13.37 12.01 -12.86
CA GLN A 63 -13.01 11.93 -14.28
C GLN A 63 -11.74 11.11 -14.51
N LYS A 64 -10.97 10.85 -13.45
CA LYS A 64 -9.78 10.02 -13.48
C LYS A 64 -9.80 9.04 -12.32
N VAL A 65 -9.79 7.76 -12.64
CA VAL A 65 -9.93 6.66 -11.70
C VAL A 65 -8.78 5.68 -11.88
N ALA A 66 -8.22 5.22 -10.77
CA ALA A 66 -7.33 4.07 -10.74
C ALA A 66 -8.12 2.84 -10.28
N LEU A 67 -8.03 1.75 -11.04
CA LEU A 67 -8.67 0.47 -10.72
C LEU A 67 -7.58 -0.61 -10.68
N ALA A 68 -7.34 -1.17 -9.51
CA ALA A 68 -6.43 -2.28 -9.30
C ALA A 68 -7.23 -3.59 -9.27
N ILE A 69 -6.77 -4.58 -10.03
CA ILE A 69 -7.38 -5.90 -10.07
C ILE A 69 -6.27 -6.96 -9.92
N SER A 70 -6.38 -7.77 -8.88
CA SER A 70 -5.58 -8.98 -8.73
C SER A 70 -6.38 -10.17 -9.24
N ARG A 71 -5.82 -10.91 -10.21
CA ARG A 71 -6.47 -12.07 -10.83
C ARG A 71 -5.67 -13.32 -10.60
N LEU A 72 -6.37 -14.39 -10.25
CA LEU A 72 -5.81 -15.75 -10.22
C LEU A 72 -5.31 -16.12 -11.61
N THR A 73 -4.06 -16.58 -11.70
CA THR A 73 -3.42 -16.95 -12.97
C THR A 73 -3.17 -18.45 -13.11
N SER A 74 -2.94 -19.14 -12.00
CA SER A 74 -2.80 -20.58 -12.00
C SER A 74 -3.24 -21.17 -10.66
N THR A 75 -3.94 -22.30 -10.75
CA THR A 75 -4.02 -23.29 -9.69
C THR A 75 -3.16 -24.46 -10.15
N PRO A 76 -2.27 -25.01 -9.32
CA PRO A 76 -1.48 -26.18 -9.71
C PRO A 76 -2.38 -27.36 -10.04
N PRO A 77 -1.94 -28.28 -10.94
CA PRO A 77 -2.65 -29.51 -11.21
C PRO A 77 -2.75 -30.33 -9.91
N HIS A 78 -3.93 -30.78 -9.61
CA HIS A 78 -4.37 -31.54 -8.45
C HIS A 78 -3.36 -32.55 -7.91
N ASN A 79 -2.55 -32.15 -6.92
CA ASN A 79 -2.17 -33.03 -5.81
C ASN A 79 -2.76 -32.36 -4.56
N GLU A 80 -3.56 -33.11 -3.82
CA GLU A 80 -4.52 -32.61 -2.82
C GLU A 80 -3.91 -31.83 -1.62
N ASP A 81 -2.58 -31.73 -1.50
CA ASP A 81 -1.93 -31.20 -0.31
C ASP A 81 -1.18 -29.85 -0.49
N ASP A 82 -0.90 -29.39 -1.73
CA ASP A 82 -0.18 -28.14 -1.97
C ASP A 82 -0.86 -27.27 -3.03
N VAL A 83 -1.84 -26.48 -2.65
CA VAL A 83 -2.52 -25.56 -3.56
C VAL A 83 -1.80 -24.20 -3.55
N LEU A 84 -0.68 -24.11 -4.25
CA LEU A 84 -0.06 -22.82 -4.53
C LEU A 84 -0.92 -22.05 -5.54
N LYS A 85 -1.62 -21.02 -5.08
CA LYS A 85 -2.31 -20.08 -5.96
C LYS A 85 -1.37 -18.94 -6.34
N THR A 86 -1.42 -18.50 -7.59
CA THR A 86 -0.66 -17.32 -8.03
C THR A 86 -1.58 -16.28 -8.63
N PHE A 87 -1.29 -15.01 -8.35
CA PHE A 87 -2.08 -13.87 -8.80
C PHE A 87 -1.23 -12.88 -9.58
N ASN A 88 -1.84 -12.19 -10.55
CA ASN A 88 -1.25 -11.04 -11.21
C ASN A 88 -2.03 -9.78 -10.87
N LEU A 89 -1.33 -8.76 -10.37
CA LEU A 89 -1.90 -7.44 -10.10
C LEU A 89 -1.78 -6.55 -11.33
N THR A 90 -2.91 -6.09 -11.85
CA THR A 90 -2.99 -5.13 -12.96
C THR A 90 -3.62 -3.82 -12.49
N LEU A 91 -2.99 -2.71 -12.81
CA LEU A 91 -3.54 -1.38 -12.61
C LEU A 91 -4.07 -0.82 -13.93
N TYR A 92 -5.31 -0.34 -13.91
CA TYR A 92 -5.97 0.37 -15.00
C TYR A 92 -6.14 1.84 -14.63
N LEU A 93 -5.76 2.74 -15.52
CA LEU A 93 -6.12 4.16 -15.44
C LEU A 93 -7.32 4.38 -16.35
N ILE A 94 -8.38 4.92 -15.79
CA ILE A 94 -9.68 5.02 -16.44
C ILE A 94 -10.15 6.47 -16.43
N ASN A 95 -10.61 6.95 -17.57
CA ASN A 95 -11.54 8.07 -17.64
C ASN A 95 -12.93 7.49 -17.91
N PRO A 96 -13.90 7.60 -16.97
CA PRO A 96 -15.19 6.97 -17.12
C PRO A 96 -16.03 7.47 -18.34
N THR A 97 -15.63 8.57 -18.97
CA THR A 97 -16.31 9.08 -20.19
C THR A 97 -15.85 8.37 -21.47
N LEU A 98 -14.70 7.71 -21.44
CA LEU A 98 -14.13 6.99 -22.59
C LEU A 98 -14.73 5.57 -22.68
N SER A 99 -14.64 4.97 -23.88
CA SER A 99 -15.07 3.60 -24.15
C SER A 99 -14.06 2.53 -23.76
N GLN A 100 -12.79 2.93 -23.57
CA GLN A 100 -11.70 2.03 -23.20
C GLN A 100 -10.87 2.66 -22.05
N PRO A 101 -10.16 1.86 -21.23
CA PRO A 101 -9.20 2.37 -20.28
C PRO A 101 -8.14 3.22 -20.99
N MET A 102 -7.70 4.29 -20.33
CA MET A 102 -6.63 5.15 -20.83
C MET A 102 -5.30 4.40 -20.93
N SER A 103 -5.00 3.57 -19.95
CA SER A 103 -3.86 2.64 -19.94
C SER A 103 -4.07 1.52 -18.93
N HIS A 104 -3.29 0.46 -19.07
CA HIS A 104 -3.18 -0.58 -18.07
C HIS A 104 -1.75 -1.14 -18.03
N THR A 105 -1.34 -1.63 -16.86
CA THR A 105 0.00 -2.18 -16.65
C THR A 105 -0.08 -3.29 -15.60
N VAL A 106 0.58 -4.40 -15.86
CA VAL A 106 0.80 -5.43 -14.85
C VAL A 106 1.89 -4.93 -13.90
N ILE A 107 1.51 -4.67 -12.65
CA ILE A 107 2.36 -4.10 -11.61
C ILE A 107 3.18 -5.19 -10.91
N GLU A 108 2.53 -6.31 -10.63
CA GLU A 108 3.15 -7.46 -9.95
C GLU A 108 2.68 -8.74 -10.63
N LYS A 109 3.59 -9.70 -10.79
CA LYS A 109 3.30 -11.02 -11.35
C LYS A 109 3.61 -12.09 -10.32
N ASN A 110 2.88 -13.20 -10.40
CA ASN A 110 3.11 -14.38 -9.58
C ASN A 110 3.13 -14.06 -8.08
N ILE A 111 2.15 -13.25 -7.62
CA ILE A 111 1.92 -13.09 -6.19
C ILE A 111 1.49 -14.47 -5.68
N GLU A 112 2.33 -15.07 -4.86
CA GLU A 112 2.10 -16.42 -4.34
C GLU A 112 1.12 -16.36 -3.16
N SER A 113 0.28 -17.39 -3.08
CA SER A 113 -0.64 -17.62 -1.98
C SER A 113 -0.61 -19.12 -1.69
N ASP A 114 0.08 -19.44 -0.61
CA ASP A 114 0.24 -20.81 -0.10
C ASP A 114 -0.31 -20.90 1.34
N ALA A 115 0.47 -21.40 2.27
CA ALA A 115 0.14 -21.39 3.70
C ALA A 115 -0.08 -19.97 4.24
N LEU A 116 0.60 -18.96 3.64
CA LEU A 116 0.35 -17.53 3.86
C LEU A 116 -0.57 -17.03 2.74
N GLU A 117 -1.87 -17.05 2.99
CA GLU A 117 -2.88 -16.70 2.00
C GLU A 117 -2.82 -15.22 1.60
N PHE A 118 -2.81 -14.96 0.30
CA PHE A 118 -3.05 -13.63 -0.25
C PHE A 118 -4.50 -13.24 0.03
N THR A 119 -4.71 -12.19 0.82
CA THR A 119 -6.03 -11.81 1.35
C THR A 119 -6.59 -10.54 0.75
N GLY A 120 -5.79 -9.78 -0.01
CA GLY A 120 -6.34 -8.61 -0.66
C GLY A 120 -5.36 -7.57 -1.16
N ILE A 121 -5.97 -6.59 -1.84
CA ILE A 121 -5.34 -5.35 -2.27
C ILE A 121 -6.17 -4.17 -1.83
N GLU A 122 -5.53 -3.08 -1.43
CA GLU A 122 -6.20 -1.85 -1.07
C GLU A 122 -5.38 -0.63 -1.54
N PHE A 123 -6.06 0.39 -2.10
CA PHE A 123 -5.40 1.66 -2.33
C PHE A 123 -5.18 2.41 -1.02
N ASP A 124 -3.98 2.95 -0.84
CA ASP A 124 -3.73 3.93 0.20
C ASP A 124 -4.32 5.28 -0.24
N THR A 125 -5.24 5.81 0.57
CA THR A 125 -5.90 7.09 0.29
C THR A 125 -5.01 8.31 0.55
N HIS A 126 -3.83 8.11 1.16
CA HIS A 126 -2.87 9.19 1.34
C HIS A 126 -2.34 9.66 -0.02
N ARG A 127 -2.34 10.96 -0.20
CA ARG A 127 -1.72 11.56 -1.36
C ARG A 127 -0.23 11.66 -1.10
N PHE A 128 0.55 10.79 -1.73
CA PHE A 128 2.01 10.90 -1.76
C PHE A 128 2.36 12.04 -2.73
N SER A 129 2.10 13.30 -2.28
CA SER A 129 2.34 14.47 -3.11
C SER A 129 3.81 14.55 -3.46
N ASN A 130 4.08 14.85 -4.70
CA ASN A 130 5.42 15.12 -5.19
C ASN A 130 5.49 16.57 -5.69
N LEU A 131 6.67 17.11 -5.75
CA LEU A 131 6.90 18.47 -6.23
C LEU A 131 6.84 18.58 -7.76
N THR A 132 6.65 17.48 -8.48
CA THR A 132 6.66 17.41 -9.94
C THR A 132 5.28 17.40 -10.58
N ASN A 133 4.22 17.59 -9.83
CA ASN A 133 2.81 17.44 -10.28
C ASN A 133 2.48 16.06 -10.86
N GLN A 134 3.28 15.04 -10.57
CA GLN A 134 2.97 13.66 -10.94
C GLN A 134 2.27 12.97 -9.78
N ASP A 135 1.20 12.27 -10.09
CA ASP A 135 0.50 11.48 -9.08
C ASP A 135 1.34 10.26 -8.68
N VAL A 136 1.44 10.02 -7.39
CA VAL A 136 1.99 8.79 -6.82
C VAL A 136 0.90 8.09 -6.04
N LEU A 137 0.64 6.83 -6.39
CA LEU A 137 -0.39 5.99 -5.78
C LEU A 137 0.25 4.97 -4.87
N GLY A 138 -0.36 4.72 -3.71
CA GLY A 138 -0.02 3.60 -2.84
C GLY A 138 -1.00 2.44 -3.05
N ILE A 139 -0.49 1.22 -3.19
CA ILE A 139 -1.27 -0.02 -3.14
C ILE A 139 -0.70 -0.90 -2.05
N ARG A 140 -1.55 -1.36 -1.13
CA ARG A 140 -1.22 -2.36 -0.12
C ARG A 140 -1.60 -3.73 -0.63
N LEU A 141 -0.70 -4.69 -0.43
CA LEU A 141 -0.91 -6.12 -0.65
C LEU A 141 -0.88 -6.78 0.72
N SER A 142 -1.90 -7.56 1.05
CA SER A 142 -2.00 -8.23 2.35
C SER A 142 -2.00 -9.73 2.21
N HIS A 143 -1.24 -10.39 3.08
CA HIS A 143 -1.24 -11.83 3.26
C HIS A 143 -1.49 -12.16 4.73
N SER A 144 -2.19 -13.25 5.00
CA SER A 144 -2.41 -13.71 6.37
C SER A 144 -2.60 -15.23 6.45
N VAL A 145 -2.28 -15.80 7.61
CA VAL A 145 -2.61 -17.18 7.94
C VAL A 145 -3.78 -17.18 8.90
N TYR A 146 -4.79 -17.98 8.56
CA TYR A 146 -5.90 -18.27 9.47
C TYR A 146 -5.62 -19.54 10.26
N GLY A 147 -5.34 -19.40 11.54
CA GLY A 147 -5.01 -20.53 12.43
C GLY A 147 -4.71 -20.08 13.86
N GLY A 148 -4.17 -20.99 14.66
CA GLY A 148 -3.82 -20.71 16.06
C GLY A 148 -2.73 -19.66 16.26
N ILE A 149 -1.97 -19.33 15.22
CA ILE A 149 -0.97 -18.26 15.20
C ILE A 149 -1.37 -17.28 14.09
N LYS A 150 -1.54 -16.02 14.45
CA LYS A 150 -1.79 -14.97 13.49
C LYS A 150 -0.46 -14.56 12.86
N VAL A 151 -0.26 -14.89 11.59
CA VAL A 151 0.81 -14.33 10.76
C VAL A 151 0.18 -13.39 9.77
N GLN A 152 0.75 -12.21 9.60
CA GLN A 152 0.29 -11.19 8.66
C GLN A 152 1.48 -10.50 8.03
N GLU A 153 1.41 -10.30 6.73
CA GLU A 153 2.36 -9.50 5.96
C GLU A 153 1.61 -8.47 5.13
N ASP A 154 2.01 -7.20 5.27
CA ASP A 154 1.51 -6.12 4.45
C ASP A 154 2.66 -5.44 3.70
N ARG A 155 2.56 -5.39 2.38
CA ARG A 155 3.50 -4.70 1.49
C ARG A 155 2.84 -3.43 0.93
N LEU A 156 3.58 -2.33 0.90
CA LEU A 156 3.18 -1.10 0.22
C LEU A 156 3.98 -0.93 -1.06
N LEU A 157 3.28 -0.87 -2.17
CA LEU A 157 3.82 -0.48 -3.47
C LEU A 157 3.52 1.01 -3.71
N LEU A 158 4.53 1.83 -4.01
CA LEU A 158 4.30 3.17 -4.55
C LEU A 158 4.50 3.17 -6.06
N LEU A 159 3.50 3.70 -6.76
CA LEU A 159 3.40 3.72 -8.20
C LEU A 159 3.36 5.17 -8.70
N GLN A 160 4.36 5.57 -9.46
CA GLN A 160 4.41 6.88 -10.09
C GLN A 160 3.68 6.84 -11.43
N LEU A 161 2.75 7.79 -11.63
CA LEU A 161 2.06 7.99 -12.89
C LEU A 161 2.86 8.98 -13.73
N GLU A 162 3.60 8.47 -14.70
CA GLU A 162 4.42 9.29 -15.62
C GLU A 162 3.59 9.90 -16.77
N PRO A 163 4.13 10.90 -17.47
CA PRO A 163 3.54 11.39 -18.70
C PRO A 163 3.25 10.26 -19.70
N LYS A 164 2.24 10.44 -20.56
CA LYS A 164 1.73 9.42 -21.49
C LYS A 164 1.16 8.18 -20.80
N GLN A 165 0.71 8.34 -19.55
CA GLN A 165 0.01 7.31 -18.77
C GLN A 165 0.84 6.04 -18.47
N LYS A 166 2.15 6.16 -18.52
CA LYS A 166 3.04 5.11 -18.10
C LYS A 166 3.04 5.00 -16.57
N ILE A 167 3.03 3.78 -16.06
CA ILE A 167 3.03 3.49 -14.62
C ILE A 167 4.36 2.84 -14.27
N ARG A 168 5.02 3.34 -13.24
CA ARG A 168 6.29 2.82 -12.76
C ARG A 168 6.23 2.54 -11.27
N LYS A 169 6.61 1.33 -10.85
CA LYS A 169 6.83 1.00 -9.44
C LYS A 169 8.10 1.67 -8.96
N ILE A 170 7.99 2.51 -7.92
CA ILE A 170 9.11 3.30 -7.36
C ILE A 170 9.45 2.92 -5.93
N LEU A 171 8.59 2.19 -5.24
CA LEU A 171 8.84 1.62 -3.91
C LEU A 171 8.11 0.28 -3.81
N ASP A 172 8.75 -0.66 -3.12
CA ASP A 172 8.21 -1.93 -2.68
C ASP A 172 8.73 -2.16 -1.25
N LEU A 173 7.86 -2.03 -0.25
CA LEU A 173 8.25 -2.05 1.15
C LEU A 173 7.30 -2.89 1.98
N MET A 174 7.84 -3.85 2.72
CA MET A 174 7.11 -4.54 3.78
C MET A 174 6.78 -3.54 4.89
N THR A 175 5.49 -3.25 5.10
CA THR A 175 5.04 -2.29 6.12
C THR A 175 4.63 -2.94 7.42
N ASN A 176 4.05 -4.13 7.35
CA ASN A 176 3.81 -4.98 8.52
C ASN A 176 4.33 -6.38 8.22
N ASP A 177 4.91 -7.01 9.22
CA ASP A 177 5.42 -8.37 9.14
C ASP A 177 5.33 -8.99 10.55
N SER A 178 4.44 -9.96 10.71
CA SER A 178 4.22 -10.62 11.99
C SER A 178 4.36 -12.14 11.84
N SER A 179 5.04 -12.75 12.79
CA SER A 179 5.18 -14.20 12.87
C SER A 179 5.17 -14.66 14.33
N GLY A 180 4.88 -15.94 14.54
CA GLY A 180 4.92 -16.48 15.87
C GLY A 180 4.85 -18.00 15.87
N ILE A 181 5.44 -18.58 16.90
CA ILE A 181 5.33 -20.00 17.21
C ILE A 181 4.74 -20.14 18.59
N GLN A 182 3.67 -20.92 18.71
CA GLN A 182 3.04 -21.24 20.00
C GLN A 182 3.20 -22.72 20.32
N ILE A 183 3.68 -23.03 21.54
CA ILE A 183 3.82 -24.40 22.03
C ILE A 183 3.21 -24.44 23.44
N GLY A 184 1.99 -24.97 23.56
CA GLY A 184 1.24 -24.91 24.80
C GLY A 184 0.87 -23.48 25.17
N CYS A 185 1.16 -23.05 26.40
CA CYS A 185 1.00 -21.64 26.79
C CYS A 185 2.23 -20.77 26.44
N GLY A 186 3.36 -21.39 26.07
CA GLY A 186 4.61 -20.71 25.71
C GLY A 186 4.69 -20.37 24.23
N GLY A 187 5.63 -19.49 23.89
CA GLY A 187 5.88 -19.15 22.47
C GLY A 187 6.68 -17.88 22.30
N VAL A 188 7.03 -17.62 21.04
CA VAL A 188 7.69 -16.37 20.63
C VAL A 188 6.87 -15.76 19.50
N PHE A 189 6.47 -14.51 19.68
CA PHE A 189 5.72 -13.72 18.70
C PHE A 189 6.52 -12.48 18.37
N SER A 190 6.69 -12.21 17.09
CA SER A 190 7.40 -11.04 16.60
C SER A 190 6.50 -10.28 15.62
N GLU A 191 6.50 -8.98 15.74
CA GLU A 191 5.77 -8.07 14.85
C GLU A 191 6.67 -6.88 14.51
N VAL A 192 6.76 -6.54 13.24
CA VAL A 192 7.50 -5.37 12.75
C VAL A 192 6.54 -4.45 12.01
N ASP A 193 6.35 -3.25 12.55
CA ASP A 193 5.59 -2.19 11.90
C ASP A 193 6.50 -1.11 11.36
N ARG A 194 6.22 -0.63 10.13
CA ARG A 194 6.93 0.48 9.49
C ARG A 194 5.95 1.57 9.08
N ILE A 195 6.16 2.76 9.65
CA ILE A 195 5.40 3.97 9.33
C ILE A 195 6.24 4.84 8.41
N LEU A 196 5.66 5.23 7.28
CA LEU A 196 6.26 6.12 6.31
C LEU A 196 5.88 7.56 6.61
N ILE A 197 6.87 8.44 6.69
CA ILE A 197 6.68 9.87 6.94
C ILE A 197 7.38 10.63 5.81
N LEU A 198 6.63 11.40 5.03
CA LEU A 198 7.20 12.23 3.98
C LEU A 198 8.10 13.31 4.59
N ASN A 199 9.30 13.44 4.04
CA ASN A 199 10.27 14.46 4.45
C ASN A 199 10.18 15.64 3.46
N PRO A 200 10.28 16.90 3.91
CA PRO A 200 10.30 18.04 2.99
C PRO A 200 11.51 18.07 2.05
N GLN A 201 12.59 17.36 2.38
CA GLN A 201 13.74 17.20 1.46
C GLN A 201 13.35 16.37 0.26
N THR A 202 13.92 16.72 -0.91
CA THR A 202 13.62 16.04 -2.17
C THR A 202 14.90 15.64 -2.88
N HIS A 203 14.83 14.48 -3.57
CA HIS A 203 15.84 14.00 -4.49
C HIS A 203 15.16 13.64 -5.82
N PHE A 204 15.72 14.11 -6.93
CA PHE A 204 15.18 13.89 -8.28
C PHE A 204 13.68 14.22 -8.40
N GLY A 205 13.22 15.25 -7.68
CA GLY A 205 11.83 15.72 -7.75
C GLY A 205 10.82 14.95 -6.88
N LEU A 206 11.24 13.91 -6.14
CA LEU A 206 10.39 13.23 -5.17
C LEU A 206 10.89 13.46 -3.74
N GLN A 207 9.96 13.56 -2.79
CA GLN A 207 10.29 13.71 -1.39
C GLN A 207 11.00 12.47 -0.84
N ASP A 208 11.98 12.69 0.02
CA ASP A 208 12.55 11.61 0.83
C ASP A 208 11.48 11.03 1.76
N ILE A 209 11.62 9.77 2.09
CA ILE A 209 10.73 9.09 3.04
C ILE A 209 11.55 8.72 4.28
N ARG A 210 11.09 9.17 5.45
CA ARG A 210 11.59 8.71 6.74
C ARG A 210 10.74 7.53 7.18
N ILE A 211 11.38 6.42 7.51
CA ILE A 211 10.73 5.24 8.04
C ILE A 211 10.96 5.17 9.55
N GLN A 212 9.89 4.97 10.29
CA GLN A 212 9.93 4.61 11.70
C GLN A 212 9.52 3.15 11.80
N ALA A 213 10.48 2.29 12.11
CA ALA A 213 10.26 0.87 12.30
C ALA A 213 10.21 0.53 13.80
N THR A 214 9.25 -0.27 14.19
CA THR A 214 9.09 -0.78 15.54
C THR A 214 8.98 -2.30 15.47
N LYS A 215 9.95 -3.01 16.04
CA LYS A 215 9.88 -4.47 16.25
C LYS A 215 9.45 -4.74 17.67
N MET A 216 8.38 -5.49 17.83
CA MET A 216 7.89 -5.99 19.11
C MET A 216 8.12 -7.50 19.16
N ILE A 217 8.79 -7.97 20.20
CA ILE A 217 8.99 -9.39 20.47
C ILE A 217 8.30 -9.69 21.79
N ASN A 218 7.40 -10.65 21.77
CA ASN A 218 6.73 -11.16 22.96
C ASN A 218 7.11 -12.62 23.16
N THR A 219 7.89 -12.91 24.19
CA THR A 219 8.27 -14.27 24.57
C THR A 219 7.44 -14.69 25.76
N VAL A 220 6.74 -15.81 25.63
CA VAL A 220 5.95 -16.41 26.73
C VAL A 220 6.67 -17.68 27.18
N ASP A 221 7.06 -17.68 28.46
CA ASP A 221 7.72 -18.82 29.07
C ASP A 221 6.78 -20.03 29.16
N ARG A 222 7.27 -21.20 28.75
CA ARG A 222 6.46 -22.42 28.61
C ARG A 222 5.99 -23.02 29.93
N GLU A 223 6.77 -22.85 31.00
CA GLU A 223 6.46 -23.46 32.30
C GLU A 223 5.61 -22.55 33.17
N SER A 224 5.95 -21.27 33.20
CA SER A 224 5.30 -20.28 34.04
C SER A 224 4.15 -19.53 33.35
N CYS A 225 4.02 -19.66 32.02
CA CYS A 225 3.10 -18.88 31.18
C CYS A 225 3.26 -17.36 31.34
N LYS A 226 4.42 -16.90 31.84
CA LYS A 226 4.72 -15.46 31.97
C LYS A 226 5.26 -14.89 30.69
N SER A 227 4.77 -13.73 30.32
CA SER A 227 5.23 -13.02 29.11
C SER A 227 6.31 -11.99 29.43
N GLN A 228 7.27 -11.88 28.51
CA GLN A 228 8.25 -10.80 28.44
C GLN A 228 8.14 -10.10 27.11
N LYS A 229 8.09 -8.76 27.14
CA LYS A 229 7.97 -7.93 25.95
C LYS A 229 9.25 -7.13 25.74
N GLN A 230 9.81 -7.24 24.53
CA GLN A 230 10.92 -6.41 24.06
C GLN A 230 10.43 -5.52 22.93
N ILE A 231 10.85 -4.26 22.93
CA ILE A 231 10.53 -3.30 21.85
C ILE A 231 11.84 -2.70 21.33
N ILE A 232 12.06 -2.84 20.04
CA ILE A 232 13.19 -2.26 19.31
C ILE A 232 12.63 -1.20 18.35
N LYS A 233 13.18 0.02 18.40
CA LYS A 233 12.76 1.10 17.50
C LYS A 233 13.94 1.55 16.67
N LYS A 234 13.73 1.69 15.37
CA LYS A 234 14.69 2.24 14.42
C LYS A 234 14.09 3.36 13.60
N ARG A 235 14.93 4.28 13.18
CA ARG A 235 14.55 5.37 12.25
C ARG A 235 15.61 5.48 11.20
N TYR A 236 15.21 5.46 9.94
CA TYR A 236 16.10 5.62 8.81
C TYR A 236 15.39 6.40 7.71
N LYS A 237 16.15 6.83 6.72
CA LYS A 237 15.66 7.62 5.60
C LYS A 237 15.97 6.88 4.32
N ILE A 238 14.98 6.83 3.44
CA ILE A 238 15.16 6.35 2.07
C ILE A 238 15.03 7.50 1.10
N GLN A 239 15.84 7.48 0.04
CA GLN A 239 15.95 8.53 -0.95
C GLN A 239 15.63 7.99 -2.32
N PHE A 240 14.96 8.82 -3.11
CA PHE A 240 14.70 8.49 -4.51
C PHE A 240 15.98 8.73 -5.32
N ASN A 241 16.38 7.74 -6.14
CA ASN A 241 17.60 7.83 -6.97
C ASN A 241 17.35 8.23 -8.42
N GLY A 242 16.12 8.71 -8.73
CA GLY A 242 15.67 9.01 -10.08
C GLY A 242 14.88 7.87 -10.73
N THR A 243 14.97 6.64 -10.20
CA THR A 243 14.27 5.46 -10.72
C THR A 243 13.39 4.81 -9.65
N TYR A 244 13.91 4.61 -8.44
CA TYR A 244 13.20 4.01 -7.31
C TYR A 244 13.77 4.53 -5.98
N TYR A 245 13.03 4.30 -4.89
CA TYR A 245 13.55 4.55 -3.55
C TYR A 245 14.53 3.45 -3.15
N VAL A 246 15.73 3.86 -2.73
CA VAL A 246 16.75 2.93 -2.26
C VAL A 246 16.45 2.56 -0.82
N ILE A 247 16.10 1.29 -0.59
CA ILE A 247 15.85 0.74 0.73
C ILE A 247 17.18 0.16 1.23
N SER A 248 17.66 0.68 2.36
CA SER A 248 18.73 0.02 3.11
C SER A 248 18.11 -1.05 4.02
N ASP A 249 18.78 -2.18 4.17
CA ASP A 249 18.39 -3.18 5.15
C ASP A 249 18.36 -2.53 6.54
N ASP A 250 17.22 -2.57 7.21
CA ASP A 250 17.06 -2.02 8.55
C ASP A 250 17.49 -3.01 9.64
N GLY A 251 17.88 -4.23 9.27
CA GLY A 251 18.28 -5.31 10.18
C GLY A 251 17.14 -5.70 11.14
N LEU A 252 15.88 -5.41 10.77
CA LEU A 252 14.69 -5.81 11.50
C LEU A 252 13.94 -6.94 10.81
N VAL A 253 14.52 -7.49 9.74
CA VAL A 253 13.99 -8.65 9.02
C VAL A 253 13.88 -9.81 9.99
N HIS A 254 12.89 -10.68 9.80
CA HIS A 254 12.79 -11.92 10.54
C HIS A 254 14.10 -12.71 10.42
N GLU A 255 14.79 -12.89 11.54
CA GLU A 255 15.56 -14.10 11.70
C GLU A 255 14.50 -15.21 11.81
N ALA A 256 14.39 -16.01 10.75
CA ALA A 256 13.63 -17.25 10.83
C ALA A 256 14.18 -18.04 12.02
N LEU A 257 13.36 -18.26 13.02
CA LEU A 257 13.66 -19.07 14.19
C LEU A 257 13.69 -20.54 13.80
#